data_65d554692391668bdeaca2d8301fe8b9
#
_entry.id   65d554692391668bdeaca2d8301fe8b9
#
_cell.length_a   1.000
_cell.length_b   1.000
_cell.length_c   1.000
_cell.angle_alpha   90.00
_cell.angle_beta   90.00
_cell.angle_gamma   90.00
#
_symmetry.space_group_name_H-M   'P 1'
#
loop_
_entity.id
_entity.type
_entity.pdbx_description
1 polymer ?
#
loop_
_entity_poly.entity_id
_entity_poly.type
_entity_poly.pdbx_seq_one_letter_code
_entity_poly.pdbx_strand_id
1 'polypeptide(L)'
;MSEKWNLTEAQWSEVMLDGVTPESVARDLKNGRHLPWTEILLQCSAESEKTLDLGCGSGHHSAMLALHGRQTTLLDWSKNNIEFASRLFEVIQRKGTFLHADMTKPLPFPNNSFDTVFSCGVLEYFTSETIQSILAEAFRVSRKRVIIMVPNALSIAYRFGMWYMKRKGMWQWGGEVPSYTLKPYFRGTSHSRVTEFSVGARHALNFMTMPGGEKIKQLCNRALHLRDHSKPTLFRQGYLLITIAEKVV
;
A
#
# COMPACT_ATOMS: atom_id res chain seq x y z
N MET A 1 17.14 -12.97 -1.05
CA MET A 1 16.26 -12.01 -1.80
C MET A 1 15.50 -12.80 -2.84
N SER A 2 14.21 -12.62 -3.00
CA SER A 2 13.42 -13.37 -3.97
C SER A 2 13.77 -12.92 -5.39
N GLU A 3 13.72 -13.85 -6.37
CA GLU A 3 14.00 -13.59 -7.78
C GLU A 3 13.11 -12.50 -8.42
N LYS A 4 12.05 -12.05 -7.72
CA LYS A 4 11.13 -11.00 -8.19
C LYS A 4 11.61 -9.59 -7.89
N TRP A 5 12.47 -9.43 -6.89
CA TRP A 5 13.02 -8.15 -6.47
C TRP A 5 14.28 -7.86 -7.28
N ASN A 6 14.15 -7.10 -8.35
CA ASN A 6 15.22 -6.82 -9.31
C ASN A 6 15.74 -5.38 -9.27
N LEU A 7 15.31 -4.58 -8.29
CA LEU A 7 15.80 -3.23 -8.08
C LEU A 7 16.70 -3.16 -6.85
N THR A 8 17.77 -2.37 -6.92
CA THR A 8 18.59 -2.03 -5.76
C THR A 8 17.85 -1.05 -4.85
N GLU A 9 18.34 -0.87 -3.62
CA GLU A 9 17.79 0.13 -2.69
C GLU A 9 17.73 1.53 -3.31
N ALA A 10 18.81 1.97 -3.98
CA ALA A 10 18.88 3.27 -4.61
C ALA A 10 17.86 3.41 -5.76
N GLN A 11 17.77 2.41 -6.64
CA GLN A 11 16.80 2.41 -7.74
C GLN A 11 15.36 2.41 -7.25
N TRP A 12 15.09 1.67 -6.15
CA TRP A 12 13.77 1.65 -5.56
C TRP A 12 13.39 3.01 -4.96
N SER A 13 14.32 3.64 -4.24
CA SER A 13 14.10 4.98 -3.70
C SER A 13 13.88 6.02 -4.79
N GLU A 14 14.64 5.93 -5.89
CA GLU A 14 14.45 6.80 -7.05
C GLU A 14 13.04 6.67 -7.63
N VAL A 15 12.57 5.43 -7.86
CA VAL A 15 11.20 5.19 -8.37
C VAL A 15 10.13 5.70 -7.40
N MET A 16 10.31 5.48 -6.09
CA MET A 16 9.32 5.86 -5.08
C MET A 16 9.26 7.35 -4.79
N LEU A 17 10.38 8.06 -4.98
CA LEU A 17 10.52 9.48 -4.66
C LEU A 17 10.63 10.37 -5.90
N ASP A 18 10.45 9.81 -7.11
CA ASP A 18 10.54 10.55 -8.36
C ASP A 18 9.52 11.71 -8.42
N GLY A 19 10.02 12.90 -8.64
CA GLY A 19 9.22 14.11 -8.80
C GLY A 19 8.50 14.60 -7.54
N VAL A 20 8.77 14.03 -6.34
CA VAL A 20 8.14 14.44 -5.09
C VAL A 20 9.17 14.98 -4.08
N THR A 21 8.74 15.93 -3.27
CA THR A 21 9.49 16.44 -2.11
C THR A 21 8.62 16.36 -0.86
N PRO A 22 9.20 16.35 0.35
CA PRO A 22 8.42 16.38 1.58
C PRO A 22 7.41 17.52 1.63
N GLU A 23 7.78 18.71 1.12
CA GLU A 23 6.92 19.90 1.06
C GLU A 23 5.77 19.71 0.07
N SER A 24 6.02 19.05 -1.09
CA SER A 24 4.98 18.79 -2.08
C SER A 24 3.95 17.79 -1.54
N VAL A 25 4.41 16.72 -0.90
CA VAL A 25 3.54 15.73 -0.24
C VAL A 25 2.74 16.37 0.89
N ALA A 26 3.40 17.16 1.77
CA ALA A 26 2.73 17.85 2.87
C ALA A 26 1.65 18.80 2.36
N ARG A 27 1.93 19.56 1.30
CA ARG A 27 0.95 20.46 0.67
C ARG A 27 -0.24 19.70 0.11
N ASP A 28 -0.02 18.56 -0.55
CA ASP A 28 -1.08 17.74 -1.11
C ASP A 28 -1.96 17.15 -0.01
N LEU A 29 -1.38 16.63 1.05
CA LEU A 29 -2.11 16.14 2.22
C LEU A 29 -2.98 17.22 2.87
N LYS A 30 -2.43 18.45 3.08
CA LYS A 30 -3.16 19.60 3.64
C LYS A 30 -4.34 20.02 2.74
N ASN A 31 -4.21 19.87 1.43
CA ASN A 31 -5.25 20.19 0.46
C ASN A 31 -6.24 19.02 0.21
N GLY A 32 -6.20 17.97 1.02
CA GLY A 32 -7.06 16.79 0.86
C GLY A 32 -6.73 15.95 -0.38
N ARG A 33 -5.58 16.18 -1.01
CA ARG A 33 -5.10 15.38 -2.13
C ARG A 33 -4.27 14.22 -1.59
N HIS A 34 -4.88 13.05 -1.57
CA HIS A 34 -4.26 11.80 -1.17
C HIS A 34 -4.75 10.65 -2.05
N LEU A 35 -4.08 9.52 -1.96
CA LEU A 35 -4.48 8.32 -2.69
C LEU A 35 -5.83 7.80 -2.16
N PRO A 36 -6.73 7.34 -3.03
CA PRO A 36 -8.09 6.93 -2.64
C PRO A 36 -8.12 5.90 -1.50
N TRP A 37 -7.17 4.98 -1.49
CA TRP A 37 -7.08 3.93 -0.47
C TRP A 37 -6.53 4.41 0.87
N THR A 38 -5.92 5.61 0.93
CA THR A 38 -5.56 6.24 2.21
C THR A 38 -6.80 6.54 3.05
N GLU A 39 -7.91 6.92 2.41
CA GLU A 39 -9.20 7.13 3.09
C GLU A 39 -9.70 5.85 3.75
N ILE A 40 -9.56 4.69 3.05
CA ILE A 40 -9.94 3.40 3.62
C ILE A 40 -9.06 3.05 4.82
N LEU A 41 -7.75 3.32 4.71
CA LEU A 41 -6.82 3.11 5.82
C LEU A 41 -7.22 3.97 7.03
N LEU A 42 -7.60 5.23 6.83
CA LEU A 42 -8.11 6.11 7.89
C LEU A 42 -9.36 5.54 8.55
N GLN A 43 -10.33 5.10 7.75
CA GLN A 43 -11.59 4.51 8.27
C GLN A 43 -11.32 3.21 9.04
N CYS A 44 -10.53 2.31 8.46
CA CYS A 44 -10.20 1.02 9.10
C CYS A 44 -9.32 1.19 10.34
N SER A 45 -8.58 2.29 10.49
CA SER A 45 -7.76 2.60 11.67
C SER A 45 -8.38 3.65 12.59
N ALA A 46 -9.67 3.96 12.44
CA ALA A 46 -10.35 5.02 13.21
C ALA A 46 -10.20 4.85 14.74
N GLU A 47 -10.28 3.61 15.22
CA GLU A 47 -10.12 3.24 16.62
C GLU A 47 -8.70 2.84 17.03
N SER A 48 -7.71 3.14 16.18
CA SER A 48 -6.31 2.81 16.45
C SER A 48 -5.59 4.00 17.05
N GLU A 49 -4.89 3.78 18.14
CA GLU A 49 -3.95 4.75 18.70
C GLU A 49 -2.57 4.60 18.05
N LYS A 50 -2.07 3.35 17.98
CA LYS A 50 -0.74 3.01 17.46
C LYS A 50 -0.82 2.25 16.16
N THR A 51 -0.08 2.71 15.16
CA THR A 51 -0.01 2.07 13.83
C THR A 51 1.43 1.77 13.42
N LEU A 52 1.63 0.68 12.68
CA LEU A 52 2.91 0.31 12.06
C LEU A 52 2.71 0.22 10.55
N ASP A 53 3.56 0.94 9.80
CA ASP A 53 3.64 0.94 8.34
C ASP A 53 4.83 0.09 7.89
N LEU A 54 4.58 -1.02 7.23
CA LEU A 54 5.60 -1.95 6.74
C LEU A 54 5.92 -1.67 5.27
N GLY A 55 7.12 -1.12 5.01
CA GLY A 55 7.52 -0.63 3.69
C GLY A 55 6.87 0.72 3.40
N CYS A 56 7.18 1.70 4.23
CA CYS A 56 6.47 2.98 4.24
C CYS A 56 6.73 3.87 3.01
N GLY A 57 7.81 3.62 2.24
CA GLY A 57 8.20 4.46 1.11
C GLY A 57 8.33 5.94 1.51
N SER A 58 7.61 6.83 0.83
CA SER A 58 7.58 8.27 1.16
C SER A 58 6.88 8.60 2.49
N GLY A 59 6.26 7.64 3.17
CA GLY A 59 5.56 7.84 4.43
C GLY A 59 4.22 8.59 4.34
N HIS A 60 3.68 8.84 3.13
CA HIS A 60 2.48 9.67 2.95
C HIS A 60 1.22 9.09 3.63
N HIS A 61 1.06 7.75 3.67
CA HIS A 61 -0.06 7.11 4.38
C HIS A 61 0.05 7.36 5.90
N SER A 62 1.23 7.12 6.45
CA SER A 62 1.52 7.36 7.87
C SER A 62 1.42 8.84 8.24
N ALA A 63 1.85 9.75 7.36
CA ALA A 63 1.69 11.19 7.56
C ALA A 63 0.22 11.59 7.65
N MET A 64 -0.65 11.03 6.79
CA MET A 64 -2.10 11.25 6.88
C MET A 64 -2.66 10.72 8.20
N LEU A 65 -2.28 9.51 8.64
CA LEU A 65 -2.69 8.96 9.93
C LEU A 65 -2.24 9.85 11.10
N ALA A 66 -1.00 10.37 11.06
CA ALA A 66 -0.46 11.26 12.08
C ALA A 66 -1.20 12.62 12.12
N LEU A 67 -1.63 13.15 10.96
CA LEU A 67 -2.48 14.35 10.89
C LEU A 67 -3.83 14.12 11.57
N HIS A 68 -4.32 12.87 11.59
CA HIS A 68 -5.55 12.46 12.28
C HIS A 68 -5.30 11.92 13.69
N GLY A 69 -4.16 12.23 14.31
CA GLY A 69 -3.87 11.97 15.72
C GLY A 69 -3.38 10.55 16.04
N ARG A 70 -2.99 9.73 15.03
CA ARG A 70 -2.42 8.40 15.28
C ARG A 70 -0.93 8.52 15.61
N GLN A 71 -0.44 7.68 16.53
CA GLN A 71 0.99 7.46 16.76
C GLN A 71 1.49 6.46 15.71
N THR A 72 2.33 6.92 14.79
CA THR A 72 2.77 6.10 13.65
C THR A 72 4.24 5.70 13.80
N THR A 73 4.50 4.41 13.56
CA THR A 73 5.84 3.86 13.37
C THR A 73 5.97 3.48 11.90
N LEU A 74 7.03 3.94 11.26
CA LEU A 74 7.33 3.73 9.85
C LEU A 74 8.57 2.85 9.74
N LEU A 75 8.48 1.76 8.99
CA LEU A 75 9.58 0.85 8.74
C LEU A 75 9.80 0.74 7.23
N ASP A 76 11.05 0.92 6.81
CA ASP A 76 11.46 0.68 5.43
C ASP A 76 12.89 0.15 5.40
N TRP A 77 13.20 -0.67 4.39
CA TRP A 77 14.55 -1.20 4.17
C TRP A 77 15.47 -0.17 3.49
N SER A 78 14.88 0.88 2.88
CA SER A 78 15.62 1.98 2.29
C SER A 78 15.84 3.10 3.29
N LYS A 79 17.09 3.41 3.52
CA LYS A 79 17.49 4.55 4.35
C LYS A 79 16.98 5.87 3.79
N ASN A 80 17.03 6.05 2.46
CA ASN A 80 16.55 7.25 1.79
C ASN A 80 15.04 7.46 2.00
N ASN A 81 14.25 6.38 1.95
CA ASN A 81 12.81 6.45 2.21
C ASN A 81 12.53 6.88 3.66
N ILE A 82 13.27 6.31 4.62
CA ILE A 82 13.16 6.69 6.03
C ILE A 82 13.55 8.15 6.27
N GLU A 83 14.63 8.63 5.66
CA GLU A 83 15.04 10.04 5.74
C GLU A 83 13.99 10.97 5.12
N PHE A 84 13.43 10.61 3.96
CA PHE A 84 12.36 11.37 3.33
C PHE A 84 11.11 11.43 4.23
N ALA A 85 10.67 10.28 4.76
CA ALA A 85 9.52 10.21 5.65
C ALA A 85 9.73 11.04 6.92
N SER A 86 10.92 11.01 7.51
CA SER A 86 11.26 11.83 8.67
C SER A 86 11.12 13.32 8.37
N ARG A 87 11.67 13.79 7.24
CA ARG A 87 11.53 15.19 6.81
C ARG A 87 10.08 15.57 6.52
N LEU A 88 9.30 14.67 5.92
CA LEU A 88 7.86 14.89 5.73
C LEU A 88 7.15 15.14 7.06
N PHE A 89 7.48 14.37 8.10
CA PHE A 89 6.89 14.53 9.43
C PHE A 89 7.31 15.86 10.10
N GLU A 90 8.54 16.31 9.88
CA GLU A 90 8.98 17.65 10.30
C GLU A 90 8.14 18.76 9.63
N VAL A 91 7.96 18.66 8.29
CA VAL A 91 7.17 19.65 7.52
C VAL A 91 5.70 19.70 7.94
N ILE A 92 5.09 18.55 8.26
CA ILE A 92 3.70 18.49 8.75
C ILE A 92 3.58 18.77 10.26
N GLN A 93 4.70 18.98 10.96
CA GLN A 93 4.77 19.20 12.40
C GLN A 93 4.07 18.09 13.22
N ARG A 94 4.39 16.84 12.89
CA ARG A 94 3.92 15.65 13.61
C ARG A 94 5.11 14.80 14.05
N LYS A 95 4.90 14.03 15.12
CA LYS A 95 5.88 13.05 15.59
C LYS A 95 5.61 11.70 14.94
N GLY A 96 6.68 10.99 14.59
CA GLY A 96 6.67 9.60 14.12
C GLY A 96 7.89 8.85 14.69
N THR A 97 7.83 7.53 14.63
CA THR A 97 9.00 6.67 14.90
C THR A 97 9.45 6.09 13.56
N PHE A 98 10.73 6.23 13.25
CA PHE A 98 11.30 5.83 11.96
C PHE A 98 12.32 4.72 12.17
N LEU A 99 12.15 3.59 11.48
CA LEU A 99 13.00 2.43 11.63
C LEU A 99 13.52 1.96 10.26
N HIS A 100 14.83 2.09 10.05
CA HIS A 100 15.51 1.48 8.92
C HIS A 100 15.71 -0.02 9.22
N ALA A 101 14.87 -0.88 8.64
CA ALA A 101 14.89 -2.32 8.87
C ALA A 101 14.27 -3.11 7.71
N ASP A 102 14.66 -4.39 7.62
CA ASP A 102 14.13 -5.34 6.64
C ASP A 102 12.93 -6.10 7.24
N MET A 103 11.73 -5.88 6.68
CA MET A 103 10.50 -6.54 7.12
C MET A 103 10.47 -8.06 6.90
N THR A 104 11.41 -8.61 6.11
CA THR A 104 11.54 -10.06 5.92
C THR A 104 12.23 -10.75 7.11
N LYS A 105 12.75 -9.97 8.06
CA LYS A 105 13.34 -10.42 9.31
C LYS A 105 12.34 -10.31 10.46
N PRO A 106 12.58 -11.00 11.59
CA PRO A 106 11.75 -10.80 12.78
C PRO A 106 11.67 -9.32 13.17
N LEU A 107 10.45 -8.83 13.35
CA LEU A 107 10.22 -7.42 13.70
C LEU A 107 10.65 -7.17 15.16
N PRO A 108 11.40 -6.10 15.46
CA PRO A 108 11.95 -5.81 16.79
C PRO A 108 10.89 -5.22 17.75
N PHE A 109 9.67 -5.75 17.69
CA PHE A 109 8.55 -5.30 18.52
C PHE A 109 7.95 -6.48 19.29
N PRO A 110 7.51 -6.27 20.53
CA PRO A 110 6.74 -7.27 21.28
C PRO A 110 5.42 -7.64 20.59
N ASN A 111 4.80 -8.75 20.99
CA ASN A 111 3.48 -9.13 20.54
C ASN A 111 2.46 -8.03 20.88
N ASN A 112 1.49 -7.79 19.99
CA ASN A 112 0.39 -6.84 20.21
C ASN A 112 0.83 -5.40 20.53
N SER A 113 1.94 -4.94 19.94
CA SER A 113 2.50 -3.58 20.13
C SER A 113 1.71 -2.49 19.42
N PHE A 114 0.99 -2.83 18.34
CA PHE A 114 0.27 -1.88 17.50
C PHE A 114 -1.19 -2.26 17.36
N ASP A 115 -2.09 -1.30 17.33
CA ASP A 115 -3.51 -1.57 17.08
C ASP A 115 -3.73 -2.04 15.64
N THR A 116 -3.10 -1.35 14.71
CA THR A 116 -3.15 -1.66 13.28
C THR A 116 -1.75 -1.74 12.70
N VAL A 117 -1.47 -2.82 12.00
CA VAL A 117 -0.27 -2.97 11.15
C VAL A 117 -0.75 -2.93 9.70
N PHE A 118 -0.09 -2.17 8.85
CA PHE A 118 -0.47 -2.10 7.44
C PHE A 118 0.75 -2.09 6.51
N SER A 119 0.51 -2.45 5.25
CA SER A 119 1.48 -2.35 4.16
C SER A 119 0.74 -2.05 2.85
N CYS A 120 1.33 -1.22 2.01
CA CYS A 120 0.74 -0.82 0.74
C CYS A 120 1.77 -0.84 -0.39
N GLY A 121 1.55 -1.68 -1.42
CA GLY A 121 2.41 -1.72 -2.60
C GLY A 121 3.78 -2.35 -2.36
N VAL A 122 3.88 -3.38 -1.52
CA VAL A 122 5.15 -4.01 -1.14
C VAL A 122 5.15 -5.53 -1.29
N LEU A 123 4.08 -6.21 -0.88
CA LEU A 123 4.07 -7.67 -0.80
C LEU A 123 4.10 -8.36 -2.18
N GLU A 124 3.69 -7.68 -3.24
CA GLU A 124 3.71 -8.14 -4.63
C GLU A 124 5.11 -8.46 -5.18
N TYR A 125 6.14 -8.06 -4.47
CA TYR A 125 7.55 -8.31 -4.85
C TYR A 125 8.15 -9.55 -4.21
N PHE A 126 7.44 -10.20 -3.28
CA PHE A 126 7.97 -11.34 -2.53
C PHE A 126 7.42 -12.69 -2.99
N THR A 127 8.12 -13.77 -2.67
CA THR A 127 7.63 -15.13 -2.84
C THR A 127 6.52 -15.44 -1.84
N SER A 128 5.75 -16.47 -2.09
CA SER A 128 4.66 -16.90 -1.20
C SER A 128 5.16 -17.21 0.22
N GLU A 129 6.32 -17.84 0.34
CA GLU A 129 6.95 -18.19 1.63
C GLU A 129 7.36 -16.93 2.40
N THR A 130 7.94 -15.94 1.71
CA THR A 130 8.32 -14.66 2.31
C THR A 130 7.08 -13.87 2.74
N ILE A 131 6.03 -13.82 1.91
CA ILE A 131 4.74 -13.19 2.26
C ILE A 131 4.17 -13.84 3.53
N GLN A 132 4.17 -15.18 3.61
CA GLN A 132 3.68 -15.91 4.79
C GLN A 132 4.43 -15.49 6.05
N SER A 133 5.76 -15.37 5.99
CA SER A 133 6.59 -14.95 7.13
C SER A 133 6.32 -13.50 7.53
N ILE A 134 6.23 -12.58 6.56
CA ILE A 134 5.92 -11.17 6.81
C ILE A 134 4.54 -11.03 7.47
N LEU A 135 3.54 -11.72 6.95
CA LEU A 135 2.17 -11.65 7.48
C LEU A 135 2.04 -12.28 8.87
N ALA A 136 2.80 -13.35 9.15
CA ALA A 136 2.86 -13.94 10.49
C ALA A 136 3.42 -12.93 11.51
N GLU A 137 4.51 -12.22 11.18
CA GLU A 137 5.11 -11.19 12.03
C GLU A 137 4.18 -9.96 12.16
N ALA A 138 3.60 -9.49 11.04
CA ALA A 138 2.62 -8.40 11.07
C ALA A 138 1.44 -8.73 12.00
N PHE A 139 0.93 -9.97 11.91
CA PHE A 139 -0.14 -10.44 12.79
C PHE A 139 0.31 -10.59 14.24
N ARG A 140 1.54 -11.08 14.48
CA ARG A 140 2.10 -11.19 15.84
C ARG A 140 2.16 -9.84 16.55
N VAL A 141 2.68 -8.80 15.88
CA VAL A 141 2.85 -7.48 16.49
C VAL A 141 1.57 -6.63 16.47
N SER A 142 0.54 -7.02 15.69
CA SER A 142 -0.76 -6.35 15.72
C SER A 142 -1.59 -6.77 16.94
N ARG A 143 -2.38 -5.86 17.48
CA ARG A 143 -3.36 -6.11 18.56
C ARG A 143 -4.77 -6.33 18.03
N LYS A 144 -5.17 -5.56 17.02
CA LYS A 144 -6.54 -5.58 16.48
C LYS A 144 -6.58 -6.09 15.04
N ARG A 145 -5.77 -5.56 14.14
CA ARG A 145 -5.88 -5.88 12.70
C ARG A 145 -4.60 -5.69 11.91
N VAL A 146 -4.55 -6.40 10.79
CA VAL A 146 -3.55 -6.24 9.73
C VAL A 146 -4.28 -5.83 8.44
N ILE A 147 -3.80 -4.79 7.76
CA ILE A 147 -4.36 -4.27 6.50
C ILE A 147 -3.29 -4.35 5.42
N ILE A 148 -3.53 -5.13 4.38
CA ILE A 148 -2.62 -5.28 3.26
C ILE A 148 -3.28 -4.79 1.98
N MET A 149 -2.57 -3.96 1.25
CA MET A 149 -3.00 -3.38 -0.01
C MET A 149 -1.97 -3.73 -1.09
N VAL A 150 -2.38 -4.50 -2.09
CA VAL A 150 -1.52 -4.97 -3.20
C VAL A 150 -2.23 -4.77 -4.53
N PRO A 151 -1.50 -4.66 -5.64
CA PRO A 151 -2.10 -4.62 -6.97
C PRO A 151 -2.99 -5.83 -7.22
N ASN A 152 -4.16 -5.56 -7.79
CA ASN A 152 -5.22 -6.56 -7.96
C ASN A 152 -5.11 -7.29 -9.29
N ALA A 153 -4.90 -8.60 -9.24
CA ALA A 153 -4.82 -9.46 -10.42
C ALA A 153 -6.15 -9.58 -11.20
N LEU A 154 -7.29 -9.24 -10.60
CA LEU A 154 -8.60 -9.25 -11.27
C LEU A 154 -8.89 -7.93 -12.03
N SER A 155 -8.11 -6.88 -11.82
CA SER A 155 -8.30 -5.60 -12.51
C SER A 155 -7.85 -5.67 -13.97
N ILE A 156 -8.80 -5.79 -14.88
CA ILE A 156 -8.55 -5.94 -16.32
C ILE A 156 -7.80 -4.73 -16.87
N ALA A 157 -8.27 -3.51 -16.56
CA ALA A 157 -7.67 -2.28 -17.05
C ALA A 157 -6.21 -2.14 -16.61
N TYR A 158 -5.93 -2.39 -15.32
CA TYR A 158 -4.58 -2.38 -14.78
C TYR A 158 -3.68 -3.45 -15.43
N ARG A 159 -4.15 -4.71 -15.50
CA ARG A 159 -3.41 -5.83 -16.08
C ARG A 159 -3.05 -5.60 -17.54
N PHE A 160 -4.01 -5.12 -18.32
CA PHE A 160 -3.78 -4.82 -19.73
C PHE A 160 -2.80 -3.66 -19.91
N GLY A 161 -2.97 -2.58 -19.13
CA GLY A 161 -2.03 -1.46 -19.14
C GLY A 161 -0.61 -1.87 -18.75
N MET A 162 -0.45 -2.64 -17.67
CA MET A 162 0.83 -3.19 -17.25
C MET A 162 1.49 -4.03 -18.35
N TRP A 163 0.73 -4.93 -18.98
CA TRP A 163 1.23 -5.74 -20.09
C TRP A 163 1.73 -4.86 -21.25
N TYR A 164 0.95 -3.84 -21.65
CA TYR A 164 1.33 -2.92 -22.70
C TYR A 164 2.60 -2.12 -22.35
N MET A 165 2.67 -1.56 -21.15
CA MET A 165 3.83 -0.79 -20.68
C MET A 165 5.09 -1.66 -20.60
N LYS A 166 4.98 -2.91 -20.12
CA LYS A 166 6.10 -3.87 -20.11
C LYS A 166 6.63 -4.14 -21.51
N ARG A 167 5.74 -4.35 -22.50
CA ARG A 167 6.15 -4.56 -23.90
C ARG A 167 6.83 -3.33 -24.55
N LYS A 168 6.53 -2.13 -24.05
CA LYS A 168 7.09 -0.86 -24.52
C LYS A 168 8.34 -0.42 -23.73
N GLY A 169 8.78 -1.17 -22.75
CA GLY A 169 9.88 -0.76 -21.86
C GLY A 169 9.55 0.44 -20.96
N MET A 170 8.27 0.74 -20.77
CA MET A 170 7.79 1.89 -19.98
C MET A 170 7.43 1.51 -18.53
N TRP A 171 7.55 0.22 -18.17
CA TRP A 171 7.22 -0.25 -16.85
C TRP A 171 8.37 -0.06 -15.87
N GLN A 172 8.22 0.81 -14.91
CA GLN A 172 9.26 1.17 -13.93
C GLN A 172 9.16 0.42 -12.59
N TRP A 173 8.06 -0.32 -12.35
CA TRP A 173 7.78 -1.00 -11.08
C TRP A 173 8.41 -2.40 -10.97
N GLY A 174 9.45 -2.67 -11.74
CA GLY A 174 10.23 -3.92 -11.66
C GLY A 174 9.40 -5.19 -11.81
N GLY A 175 9.69 -6.18 -10.95
CA GLY A 175 9.10 -7.52 -10.95
C GLY A 175 7.75 -7.67 -10.25
N GLU A 176 6.97 -6.61 -10.14
CA GLU A 176 5.64 -6.62 -9.51
C GLU A 176 4.73 -7.74 -10.04
N VAL A 177 4.14 -8.52 -9.13
CA VAL A 177 3.19 -9.59 -9.42
C VAL A 177 1.87 -9.34 -8.69
N PRO A 178 0.81 -8.92 -9.41
CA PRO A 178 -0.50 -8.68 -8.81
C PRO A 178 -1.10 -9.92 -8.16
N SER A 179 -1.84 -9.74 -7.09
CA SER A 179 -2.43 -10.82 -6.30
C SER A 179 -3.92 -11.02 -6.57
N TYR A 180 -4.37 -12.28 -6.65
CA TYR A 180 -5.80 -12.62 -6.74
C TYR A 180 -6.50 -12.59 -5.38
N THR A 181 -5.79 -13.00 -4.33
CA THR A 181 -6.26 -13.05 -2.95
C THR A 181 -5.09 -13.24 -1.99
N LEU A 182 -5.19 -12.67 -0.81
CA LEU A 182 -4.25 -12.92 0.29
C LEU A 182 -4.88 -13.75 1.42
N LYS A 183 -6.17 -14.11 1.32
CA LYS A 183 -6.87 -14.92 2.33
C LYS A 183 -6.17 -16.22 2.71
N PRO A 184 -5.55 -16.99 1.77
CA PRO A 184 -4.86 -18.22 2.13
C PRO A 184 -3.75 -18.06 3.16
N TYR A 185 -3.06 -16.91 3.17
CA TYR A 185 -1.98 -16.62 4.11
C TYR A 185 -2.45 -16.41 5.57
N PHE A 186 -3.74 -16.17 5.78
CA PHE A 186 -4.36 -16.03 7.09
C PHE A 186 -5.10 -17.31 7.55
N ARG A 187 -5.06 -18.40 6.75
CA ARG A 187 -5.59 -19.71 7.16
C ARG A 187 -4.71 -20.28 8.26
N GLY A 188 -5.32 -20.64 9.40
CA GLY A 188 -4.60 -21.17 10.56
C GLY A 188 -4.19 -20.12 11.60
N THR A 189 -4.36 -18.82 11.33
CA THR A 189 -4.44 -17.84 12.40
C THR A 189 -5.80 -18.02 13.09
N SER A 190 -5.81 -18.87 14.12
CA SER A 190 -6.99 -19.05 14.97
C SER A 190 -7.46 -17.68 15.45
N HIS A 191 -8.77 -17.42 15.31
CA HIS A 191 -9.41 -16.17 15.74
C HIS A 191 -9.18 -14.94 14.83
N SER A 192 -9.18 -15.09 13.50
CA SER A 192 -9.22 -13.92 12.61
C SER A 192 -10.42 -13.95 11.67
N ARG A 193 -11.03 -12.76 11.49
CA ARG A 193 -11.99 -12.50 10.41
C ARG A 193 -11.22 -11.85 9.25
N VAL A 194 -11.28 -12.44 8.06
CA VAL A 194 -10.59 -11.90 6.88
C VAL A 194 -11.60 -11.40 5.86
N THR A 195 -11.57 -10.11 5.59
CA THR A 195 -12.38 -9.42 4.57
C THR A 195 -11.49 -8.98 3.42
N GLU A 196 -11.98 -9.15 2.20
CA GLU A 196 -11.30 -8.69 0.99
C GLU A 196 -12.26 -7.97 0.05
N PHE A 197 -11.80 -6.85 -0.50
CA PHE A 197 -12.46 -6.10 -1.55
C PHE A 197 -11.43 -5.34 -2.40
N SER A 198 -11.84 -4.78 -3.52
CA SER A 198 -10.95 -3.95 -4.34
C SER A 198 -11.46 -2.52 -4.49
N VAL A 199 -10.53 -1.58 -4.66
CA VAL A 199 -10.81 -0.14 -4.77
C VAL A 199 -9.98 0.49 -5.89
N GLY A 200 -10.36 1.71 -6.29
CA GLY A 200 -9.58 2.48 -7.26
C GLY A 200 -9.79 2.03 -8.71
N ALA A 201 -11.04 1.68 -9.12
CA ALA A 201 -11.32 1.31 -10.51
C ALA A 201 -10.96 2.43 -11.50
N ARG A 202 -11.24 3.69 -11.16
CA ARG A 202 -10.81 4.84 -11.96
C ARG A 202 -9.28 4.96 -12.01
N HIS A 203 -8.59 4.66 -10.93
CA HIS A 203 -7.13 4.65 -10.88
C HIS A 203 -6.55 3.57 -11.82
N ALA A 204 -7.17 2.39 -11.87
CA ALA A 204 -6.76 1.31 -12.79
C ALA A 204 -6.75 1.77 -14.26
N LEU A 205 -7.64 2.66 -14.65
CA LEU A 205 -7.69 3.20 -16.01
C LEU A 205 -6.49 4.11 -16.35
N ASN A 206 -5.75 4.64 -15.36
CA ASN A 206 -4.56 5.45 -15.61
C ASN A 206 -3.42 4.62 -16.22
N PHE A 207 -3.43 3.30 -16.07
CA PHE A 207 -2.47 2.41 -16.70
C PHE A 207 -2.76 2.17 -18.20
N MET A 208 -3.91 2.59 -18.71
CA MET A 208 -4.25 2.44 -20.13
C MET A 208 -3.59 3.53 -20.98
N THR A 209 -2.27 3.45 -21.10
CA THR A 209 -1.40 4.43 -21.81
C THR A 209 -1.25 4.17 -23.30
N MET A 210 -1.90 3.11 -23.84
CA MET A 210 -1.86 2.78 -25.27
C MET A 210 -2.61 3.81 -26.14
N PRO A 211 -2.34 3.86 -27.46
CA PRO A 211 -3.11 4.69 -28.37
C PRO A 211 -4.62 4.40 -28.27
N GLY A 212 -5.41 5.45 -28.08
CA GLY A 212 -6.87 5.34 -27.83
C GLY A 212 -7.25 5.04 -26.39
N GLY A 213 -6.33 4.75 -25.49
CA GLY A 213 -6.58 4.46 -24.07
C GLY A 213 -7.31 5.59 -23.35
N GLU A 214 -7.00 6.85 -23.67
CA GLU A 214 -7.70 8.01 -23.09
C GLU A 214 -9.20 8.05 -23.46
N LYS A 215 -9.55 7.69 -24.70
CA LYS A 215 -10.95 7.58 -25.12
C LYS A 215 -11.69 6.48 -24.36
N ILE A 216 -11.04 5.33 -24.17
CA ILE A 216 -11.59 4.21 -23.38
C ILE A 216 -11.79 4.63 -21.93
N LYS A 217 -10.81 5.30 -21.32
CA LYS A 217 -10.88 5.85 -19.97
C LYS A 217 -12.06 6.80 -19.80
N GLN A 218 -12.26 7.74 -20.74
CA GLN A 218 -13.38 8.67 -20.72
C GLN A 218 -14.72 7.94 -20.83
N LEU A 219 -14.84 6.97 -21.75
CA LEU A 219 -16.04 6.16 -21.93
C LEU A 219 -16.37 5.36 -20.65
N CYS A 220 -15.38 4.65 -20.09
CA CYS A 220 -15.56 3.89 -18.86
C CYS A 220 -15.96 4.78 -17.68
N ASN A 221 -15.33 5.95 -17.52
CA ASN A 221 -15.67 6.89 -16.45
C ASN A 221 -17.13 7.39 -16.57
N ARG A 222 -17.63 7.61 -17.80
CA ARG A 222 -19.02 8.01 -18.06
C ARG A 222 -20.01 6.87 -17.84
N ALA A 223 -19.72 5.70 -18.42
CA ALA A 223 -20.64 4.56 -18.41
C ALA A 223 -20.79 3.93 -17.00
N LEU A 224 -19.70 3.87 -16.25
CA LEU A 224 -19.66 3.21 -14.95
C LEU A 224 -19.81 4.17 -13.77
N HIS A 225 -20.01 5.45 -14.01
CA HIS A 225 -20.12 6.49 -12.98
C HIS A 225 -19.02 6.37 -11.90
N LEU A 226 -17.78 6.11 -12.31
CA LEU A 226 -16.62 5.86 -11.43
C LEU A 226 -16.19 7.13 -10.68
N ARG A 227 -17.07 7.66 -9.84
CA ARG A 227 -16.85 8.92 -9.11
C ARG A 227 -16.18 8.73 -7.76
N ASP A 228 -16.38 7.58 -7.14
CA ASP A 228 -15.90 7.32 -5.80
C ASP A 228 -14.76 6.27 -5.83
N HIS A 229 -13.58 6.72 -5.46
CA HIS A 229 -12.36 5.90 -5.49
C HIS A 229 -12.18 5.05 -4.23
N SER A 230 -12.82 5.44 -3.12
CA SER A 230 -12.68 4.79 -1.82
C SER A 230 -13.66 3.64 -1.59
N LYS A 231 -14.72 3.54 -2.43
CA LYS A 231 -15.71 2.47 -2.29
C LYS A 231 -15.27 1.17 -2.96
N PRO A 232 -15.67 0.01 -2.38
CA PRO A 232 -15.48 -1.29 -3.00
C PRO A 232 -16.04 -1.32 -4.43
N THR A 233 -15.28 -1.88 -5.37
CA THR A 233 -15.67 -1.93 -6.77
C THR A 233 -16.47 -3.18 -7.08
N LEU A 234 -17.46 -3.04 -7.97
CA LEU A 234 -18.18 -4.18 -8.52
C LEU A 234 -17.19 -5.13 -9.23
N PHE A 235 -17.45 -6.44 -9.12
CA PHE A 235 -16.65 -7.50 -9.74
C PHE A 235 -15.15 -7.44 -9.42
N ARG A 236 -14.76 -6.76 -8.33
CA ARG A 236 -13.35 -6.61 -7.92
C ARG A 236 -12.44 -6.02 -9.01
N GLN A 237 -12.92 -5.05 -9.78
CA GLN A 237 -12.16 -4.39 -10.86
C GLN A 237 -11.31 -3.19 -10.41
N GLY A 238 -11.20 -2.94 -9.10
CA GLY A 238 -10.33 -1.91 -8.55
C GLY A 238 -8.85 -2.18 -8.78
N TYR A 239 -8.04 -1.13 -8.78
CA TYR A 239 -6.58 -1.23 -8.91
C TYR A 239 -5.96 -2.02 -7.75
N LEU A 240 -6.34 -1.69 -6.51
CA LEU A 240 -5.83 -2.38 -5.33
C LEU A 240 -6.82 -3.40 -4.79
N LEU A 241 -6.29 -4.54 -4.41
CA LEU A 241 -6.90 -5.51 -3.53
C LEU A 241 -6.54 -5.14 -2.10
N ILE A 242 -7.57 -4.93 -1.27
CA ILE A 242 -7.42 -4.66 0.16
C ILE A 242 -7.85 -5.90 0.93
N THR A 243 -6.95 -6.40 1.76
CA THR A 243 -7.20 -7.52 2.66
C THR A 243 -7.09 -7.02 4.09
N ILE A 244 -8.14 -7.19 4.88
CA ILE A 244 -8.20 -6.84 6.30
C ILE A 244 -8.36 -8.12 7.10
N ALA A 245 -7.38 -8.44 7.94
CA ALA A 245 -7.43 -9.53 8.90
C ALA A 245 -7.59 -8.95 10.31
N GLU A 246 -8.75 -9.17 10.93
CA GLU A 246 -9.06 -8.69 12.27
C GLU A 246 -8.89 -9.83 13.28
N LYS A 247 -8.22 -9.56 14.40
CA LYS A 247 -8.19 -10.48 15.54
C LYS A 247 -9.56 -10.47 16.21
N VAL A 248 -10.18 -11.64 16.31
CA VAL A 248 -11.42 -11.84 17.08
C VAL A 248 -11.01 -12.20 18.50
N VAL A 249 -11.38 -11.37 19.46
CA VAL A 249 -11.17 -11.59 20.89
C VAL A 249 -12.19 -12.60 21.41
#